data_a0b11f284fb1609fbfef855a46047a47
#
_entry.id   a0b11f284fb1609fbfef855a46047a47
#
_cell.length_a   1.000
_cell.length_b   1.000
_cell.length_c   1.000
_cell.angle_alpha   90.00
_cell.angle_beta   90.00
_cell.angle_gamma   90.00
#
_symmetry.space_group_name_H-M   'P 1'
#
loop_
_entity.id
_entity.type
_entity.pdbx_description
1 polymer ?
#
loop_
_entity_poly.entity_id
_entity_poly.type
_entity_poly.pdbx_seq_one_letter_code
_entity_poly.pdbx_strand_id
1 'polypeptide(L)'
;VLAKAGANPFVWGEEALASFAEAGEAFGRPATAISVDSEGNVNAPKLKCLVLDGTALGSSDELGALYDFFHPMIRGLGKCGRVVVLGRPTEASASAEVAGAQAALEGFVRSVAKEVGKKGATAQLLRVAEGAEENIDGPLRFVLSARSAYVSGQPIGVSAKSGIANGSTPWVCPLEGKVALVTGAARGIGAATARLMALEGAHVVCLDRPGDEEACSKLAREIGGSVLMADVTAEDAPEVICEALKERHGGVDIVVHNAGVTRDKTIARMKRDYWNMAIDVNLGAVTRITEALLEGTMRKGGRFIFLSSIAGIAGNMGQTNYSASKAGVIGLVKFLEEQLADKGMTANAIAPGFIETRLTAAIPFMIREAARRMNSLGQGGLP
;
A
#
# COMPACT_ATOMS: atom_id res chain seq x y z
N VAL A 1 -20.77 -2.40 -2.88
CA VAL A 1 -19.42 -2.95 -3.15
C VAL A 1 -19.38 -4.46 -2.91
N LEU A 2 -19.64 -4.94 -1.68
CA LEU A 2 -19.44 -6.36 -1.32
C LEU A 2 -20.32 -7.32 -2.14
N ALA A 3 -21.64 -7.08 -2.22
CA ALA A 3 -22.57 -7.90 -3.01
C ALA A 3 -22.20 -7.89 -4.51
N LYS A 4 -21.91 -6.71 -5.08
CA LYS A 4 -21.42 -6.56 -6.46
C LYS A 4 -20.13 -7.33 -6.73
N ALA A 5 -19.27 -7.48 -5.73
CA ALA A 5 -18.04 -8.29 -5.81
C ALA A 5 -18.26 -9.79 -5.63
N GLY A 6 -19.49 -10.24 -5.46
CA GLY A 6 -19.87 -11.66 -5.30
C GLY A 6 -19.72 -12.20 -3.87
N ALA A 7 -19.56 -11.32 -2.86
CA ALA A 7 -19.59 -11.74 -1.47
C ALA A 7 -21.00 -12.15 -1.04
N ASN A 8 -21.10 -13.11 -0.12
CA ASN A 8 -22.33 -13.44 0.60
C ASN A 8 -22.29 -12.69 1.92
N PRO A 9 -23.01 -11.57 2.08
CA PRO A 9 -22.95 -10.75 3.28
C PRO A 9 -23.72 -11.41 4.43
N PHE A 10 -23.07 -11.49 5.57
CA PHE A 10 -23.67 -11.77 6.86
C PHE A 10 -23.64 -10.47 7.66
N VAL A 11 -24.79 -9.97 8.09
CA VAL A 11 -24.93 -8.62 8.64
C VAL A 11 -25.36 -8.68 10.10
N TRP A 12 -24.68 -7.92 10.93
CA TRP A 12 -25.01 -7.74 12.34
C TRP A 12 -25.81 -6.46 12.52
N GLY A 13 -26.99 -6.58 13.14
CA GLY A 13 -27.93 -5.48 13.41
C GLY A 13 -29.02 -5.36 12.36
N GLU A 14 -30.24 -5.10 12.84
CA GLU A 14 -31.45 -5.04 11.98
C GLU A 14 -31.40 -3.85 11.00
N GLU A 15 -30.97 -2.68 11.47
CA GLU A 15 -30.85 -1.48 10.66
C GLU A 15 -29.81 -1.66 9.53
N ALA A 16 -28.65 -2.22 9.86
CA ALA A 16 -27.62 -2.56 8.88
C ALA A 16 -28.13 -3.59 7.88
N LEU A 17 -28.87 -4.61 8.33
CA LEU A 17 -29.45 -5.63 7.45
C LEU A 17 -30.37 -5.02 6.40
N ALA A 18 -31.23 -4.09 6.79
CA ALA A 18 -32.14 -3.40 5.88
C ALA A 18 -31.38 -2.63 4.77
N SER A 19 -30.26 -1.98 5.14
CA SER A 19 -29.40 -1.24 4.20
C SER A 19 -28.71 -2.15 3.16
N PHE A 20 -28.49 -3.43 3.49
CA PHE A 20 -27.88 -4.41 2.59
C PHE A 20 -28.90 -5.16 1.73
N ALA A 21 -30.20 -5.15 2.06
CA ALA A 21 -31.21 -5.99 1.42
C ALA A 21 -31.32 -5.70 -0.08
N GLU A 22 -31.54 -4.45 -0.46
CA GLU A 22 -31.73 -4.04 -1.87
C GLU A 22 -30.50 -4.39 -2.74
N ALA A 23 -29.30 -4.03 -2.26
CA ALA A 23 -28.06 -4.32 -2.97
C ALA A 23 -27.77 -5.82 -3.03
N GLY A 24 -28.10 -6.57 -1.99
CA GLY A 24 -27.94 -8.01 -1.95
C GLY A 24 -28.81 -8.71 -2.97
N GLU A 25 -30.08 -8.35 -3.05
CA GLU A 25 -31.04 -8.91 -4.01
C GLU A 25 -30.68 -8.55 -5.46
N ALA A 26 -30.32 -7.29 -5.73
CA ALA A 26 -29.94 -6.81 -7.06
C ALA A 26 -28.74 -7.59 -7.66
N PHE A 27 -27.85 -8.12 -6.84
CA PHE A 27 -26.69 -8.92 -7.27
C PHE A 27 -26.84 -10.43 -6.98
N GLY A 28 -28.04 -10.91 -6.61
CA GLY A 28 -28.28 -12.32 -6.30
C GLY A 28 -27.48 -12.82 -5.08
N ARG A 29 -27.21 -11.95 -4.12
CA ARG A 29 -26.46 -12.21 -2.88
C ARG A 29 -27.22 -11.64 -1.68
N PRO A 30 -28.38 -12.19 -1.34
CA PRO A 30 -29.19 -11.69 -0.24
C PRO A 30 -28.40 -11.67 1.06
N ALA A 31 -28.56 -10.61 1.83
CA ALA A 31 -27.91 -10.49 3.11
C ALA A 31 -28.58 -11.42 4.14
N THR A 32 -27.78 -12.05 4.99
CA THR A 32 -28.24 -12.94 6.05
C THR A 32 -27.94 -12.29 7.40
N ALA A 33 -28.93 -12.24 8.29
CA ALA A 33 -28.74 -11.74 9.65
C ALA A 33 -27.79 -12.66 10.44
N ILE A 34 -26.87 -12.04 11.20
CA ILE A 34 -26.08 -12.72 12.21
C ILE A 34 -26.74 -12.52 13.58
N SER A 35 -26.82 -13.56 14.36
CA SER A 35 -27.13 -13.49 15.78
C SER A 35 -26.07 -14.21 16.61
N VAL A 36 -25.94 -13.80 17.87
CA VAL A 36 -25.10 -14.44 18.88
C VAL A 36 -26.03 -14.92 19.97
N ASP A 37 -25.93 -16.20 20.31
CA ASP A 37 -26.71 -16.77 21.39
C ASP A 37 -26.18 -16.37 22.79
N SER A 38 -26.90 -16.76 23.84
CA SER A 38 -26.51 -16.47 25.24
C SER A 38 -25.20 -17.11 25.67
N GLU A 39 -24.70 -18.09 24.92
CA GLU A 39 -23.41 -18.75 25.14
C GLU A 39 -22.26 -18.13 24.32
N GLY A 40 -22.57 -17.11 23.51
CA GLY A 40 -21.59 -16.45 22.65
C GLY A 40 -21.32 -17.17 21.33
N ASN A 41 -22.14 -18.15 20.93
CA ASN A 41 -22.01 -18.82 19.65
C ASN A 41 -22.66 -17.98 18.54
N VAL A 42 -21.98 -17.92 17.41
CA VAL A 42 -22.42 -17.15 16.25
C VAL A 42 -23.10 -18.07 15.25
N ASN A 43 -24.31 -17.73 14.81
CA ASN A 43 -25.07 -18.48 13.80
C ASN A 43 -24.59 -18.18 12.38
N ALA A 44 -23.30 -18.27 12.16
CA ALA A 44 -22.72 -18.04 10.83
C ALA A 44 -21.76 -19.16 10.45
N PRO A 45 -21.58 -19.42 9.14
CA PRO A 45 -20.54 -20.31 8.68
C PRO A 45 -19.16 -19.71 8.97
N LYS A 46 -18.11 -20.48 8.68
CA LYS A 46 -16.74 -19.97 8.80
C LYS A 46 -16.53 -18.76 7.89
N LEU A 47 -16.34 -17.60 8.51
CA LEU A 47 -16.23 -16.31 7.83
C LEU A 47 -14.84 -16.14 7.18
N LYS A 48 -14.83 -15.57 5.99
CA LYS A 48 -13.59 -15.19 5.29
C LYS A 48 -13.17 -13.76 5.60
N CYS A 49 -14.13 -12.89 5.84
CA CYS A 49 -13.87 -11.48 6.11
C CYS A 49 -14.74 -11.00 7.27
N LEU A 50 -14.19 -10.11 8.09
CA LEU A 50 -14.91 -9.32 9.08
C LEU A 50 -14.72 -7.84 8.72
N VAL A 51 -15.80 -7.11 8.55
CA VAL A 51 -15.78 -5.68 8.21
C VAL A 51 -16.63 -4.93 9.21
N LEU A 52 -16.04 -3.97 9.92
CA LEU A 52 -16.74 -3.07 10.83
C LEU A 52 -16.68 -1.65 10.30
N ASP A 53 -17.83 -1.01 10.19
CA ASP A 53 -17.91 0.44 9.98
C ASP A 53 -17.82 1.16 11.32
N GLY A 54 -16.66 1.74 11.59
CA GLY A 54 -16.38 2.55 12.78
C GLY A 54 -16.27 4.04 12.47
N THR A 55 -16.77 4.49 11.31
CA THR A 55 -16.69 5.90 10.90
C THR A 55 -17.47 6.85 11.82
N ALA A 56 -18.48 6.34 12.51
CA ALA A 56 -19.30 7.09 13.45
C ALA A 56 -18.78 7.06 14.91
N LEU A 57 -17.76 6.26 15.22
CA LEU A 57 -17.25 6.16 16.60
C LEU A 57 -16.53 7.46 17.00
N GLY A 58 -17.13 8.23 17.91
CA GLY A 58 -16.67 9.55 18.29
C GLY A 58 -16.25 9.70 19.76
N SER A 59 -16.40 8.65 20.58
CA SER A 59 -16.09 8.69 22.03
C SER A 59 -15.42 7.41 22.50
N SER A 60 -14.83 7.46 23.72
CA SER A 60 -14.25 6.27 24.36
C SER A 60 -15.28 5.19 24.65
N ASP A 61 -16.50 5.58 25.00
CA ASP A 61 -17.58 4.65 25.34
C ASP A 61 -18.05 3.90 24.09
N GLU A 62 -18.13 4.59 22.95
CA GLU A 62 -18.51 3.99 21.67
C GLU A 62 -17.48 2.99 21.13
N LEU A 63 -16.22 3.05 21.60
CA LEU A 63 -15.20 2.04 21.26
C LEU A 63 -15.57 0.63 21.74
N GLY A 64 -16.55 0.51 22.67
CA GLY A 64 -17.14 -0.77 23.06
C GLY A 64 -17.66 -1.58 21.86
N ALA A 65 -18.11 -0.92 20.79
CA ALA A 65 -18.55 -1.57 19.57
C ALA A 65 -17.47 -2.46 18.89
N LEU A 66 -16.19 -2.12 19.07
CA LEU A 66 -15.08 -2.98 18.61
C LEU A 66 -15.10 -4.32 19.33
N TYR A 67 -15.25 -4.31 20.65
CA TYR A 67 -15.31 -5.52 21.46
C TYR A 67 -16.56 -6.34 21.12
N ASP A 68 -17.73 -5.69 21.12
CA ASP A 68 -19.01 -6.35 20.89
C ASP A 68 -19.08 -7.06 19.54
N PHE A 69 -18.50 -6.47 18.49
CA PHE A 69 -18.45 -7.07 17.18
C PHE A 69 -17.35 -8.14 17.04
N PHE A 70 -16.12 -7.82 17.44
CA PHE A 70 -14.99 -8.73 17.14
C PHE A 70 -14.88 -9.88 18.12
N HIS A 71 -15.23 -9.70 19.39
CA HIS A 71 -15.09 -10.73 20.42
C HIS A 71 -15.82 -12.05 20.06
N PRO A 72 -17.09 -12.06 19.67
CA PRO A 72 -17.77 -13.28 19.27
C PRO A 72 -17.32 -13.80 17.88
N MET A 73 -16.96 -12.89 16.93
CA MET A 73 -16.73 -13.24 15.53
C MET A 73 -15.32 -13.74 15.22
N ILE A 74 -14.30 -13.27 15.95
CA ILE A 74 -12.89 -13.44 15.56
C ILE A 74 -12.45 -14.92 15.56
N ARG A 75 -13.07 -15.75 16.42
CA ARG A 75 -12.80 -17.19 16.45
C ARG A 75 -13.28 -17.90 15.18
N GLY A 76 -14.39 -17.43 14.61
CA GLY A 76 -14.98 -17.91 13.35
C GLY A 76 -14.20 -17.52 12.11
N LEU A 77 -13.23 -16.60 12.21
CA LEU A 77 -12.43 -16.16 11.07
C LEU A 77 -11.56 -17.31 10.54
N GLY A 78 -11.74 -17.62 9.26
CA GLY A 78 -11.01 -18.68 8.55
C GLY A 78 -9.53 -18.40 8.34
N LYS A 79 -8.77 -19.41 7.93
CA LYS A 79 -7.39 -19.26 7.46
C LYS A 79 -7.34 -18.26 6.30
N CYS A 80 -6.29 -17.43 6.27
CA CYS A 80 -6.12 -16.35 5.30
C CYS A 80 -7.32 -15.39 5.28
N GLY A 81 -7.99 -15.20 6.41
CA GLY A 81 -9.12 -14.28 6.53
C GLY A 81 -8.69 -12.81 6.49
N ARG A 82 -9.66 -11.92 6.34
CA ARG A 82 -9.45 -10.47 6.29
C ARG A 82 -10.28 -9.78 7.35
N VAL A 83 -9.65 -8.90 8.08
CA VAL A 83 -10.30 -7.97 9.01
C VAL A 83 -10.15 -6.57 8.46
N VAL A 84 -11.23 -5.83 8.35
CA VAL A 84 -11.22 -4.44 7.90
C VAL A 84 -12.05 -3.61 8.87
N VAL A 85 -11.48 -2.51 9.32
CA VAL A 85 -12.19 -1.48 10.06
C VAL A 85 -12.22 -0.24 9.17
N LEU A 86 -13.39 0.38 9.03
CA LEU A 86 -13.52 1.69 8.42
C LEU A 86 -13.46 2.74 9.53
N GLY A 87 -12.77 3.84 9.30
CA GLY A 87 -12.66 4.97 10.22
C GLY A 87 -12.54 6.27 9.46
N ARG A 88 -12.47 7.38 10.19
CA ARG A 88 -12.26 8.73 9.63
C ARG A 88 -10.80 9.18 9.84
N PRO A 89 -10.28 10.08 8.98
CA PRO A 89 -9.00 10.74 9.22
C PRO A 89 -9.02 11.53 10.53
N THR A 90 -7.99 11.37 11.34
CA THR A 90 -7.89 12.05 12.65
C THR A 90 -7.67 13.54 12.52
N GLU A 91 -7.02 13.98 11.44
CA GLU A 91 -6.69 15.38 11.16
C GLU A 91 -7.93 16.25 10.89
N ALA A 92 -9.02 15.61 10.44
CA ALA A 92 -10.28 16.28 10.13
C ALA A 92 -11.33 16.14 11.25
N SER A 93 -10.93 15.67 12.44
CA SER A 93 -11.86 15.42 13.55
C SER A 93 -12.43 16.72 14.14
N ALA A 94 -13.72 16.71 14.47
CA ALA A 94 -14.42 17.86 15.04
C ALA A 94 -14.00 18.18 16.48
N SER A 95 -13.46 17.22 17.22
CA SER A 95 -13.03 17.38 18.62
C SER A 95 -11.86 16.46 18.96
N ALA A 96 -11.20 16.71 20.09
CA ALA A 96 -10.15 15.85 20.62
C ALA A 96 -10.66 14.46 20.97
N GLU A 97 -11.90 14.36 21.43
CA GLU A 97 -12.54 13.08 21.75
C GLU A 97 -12.71 12.22 20.51
N VAL A 98 -13.29 12.77 19.44
CA VAL A 98 -13.42 12.10 18.13
C VAL A 98 -12.06 11.72 17.58
N ALA A 99 -11.08 12.62 17.63
CA ALA A 99 -9.72 12.32 17.18
C ALA A 99 -9.11 11.15 17.95
N GLY A 100 -9.29 11.12 19.26
CA GLY A 100 -8.84 10.02 20.14
C GLY A 100 -9.52 8.69 19.79
N ALA A 101 -10.83 8.69 19.61
CA ALA A 101 -11.61 7.51 19.25
C ALA A 101 -11.19 6.96 17.88
N GLN A 102 -11.07 7.83 16.85
CA GLN A 102 -10.64 7.43 15.52
C GLN A 102 -9.16 6.97 15.47
N ALA A 103 -8.29 7.54 16.29
CA ALA A 103 -6.91 7.08 16.44
C ALA A 103 -6.83 5.68 17.07
N ALA A 104 -7.71 5.38 18.04
CA ALA A 104 -7.77 4.09 18.73
C ALA A 104 -8.02 2.92 17.76
N LEU A 105 -8.75 3.13 16.65
CA LEU A 105 -8.99 2.13 15.62
C LEU A 105 -7.68 1.59 15.01
N GLU A 106 -6.67 2.44 14.85
CA GLU A 106 -5.37 2.02 14.33
C GLU A 106 -4.64 1.11 15.32
N GLY A 107 -4.64 1.47 16.59
CA GLY A 107 -4.07 0.63 17.66
C GLY A 107 -4.74 -0.73 17.74
N PHE A 108 -6.07 -0.75 17.66
CA PHE A 108 -6.87 -1.97 17.63
C PHE A 108 -6.50 -2.86 16.44
N VAL A 109 -6.52 -2.31 15.22
CA VAL A 109 -6.21 -3.06 13.98
C VAL A 109 -4.78 -3.62 14.02
N ARG A 110 -3.80 -2.85 14.49
CA ARG A 110 -2.41 -3.31 14.64
C ARG A 110 -2.29 -4.48 15.61
N SER A 111 -3.06 -4.50 16.68
CA SER A 111 -3.09 -5.60 17.64
C SER A 111 -3.76 -6.84 17.06
N VAL A 112 -4.95 -6.68 16.47
CA VAL A 112 -5.66 -7.78 15.79
C VAL A 112 -4.79 -8.40 14.68
N ALA A 113 -4.07 -7.58 13.91
CA ALA A 113 -3.16 -8.08 12.87
C ALA A 113 -2.12 -9.08 13.41
N LYS A 114 -1.58 -8.82 14.62
CA LYS A 114 -0.63 -9.72 15.29
C LYS A 114 -1.30 -11.00 15.80
N GLU A 115 -2.51 -10.89 16.31
CA GLU A 115 -3.26 -12.03 16.86
C GLU A 115 -3.67 -13.01 15.76
N VAL A 116 -4.16 -12.51 14.61
CA VAL A 116 -4.67 -13.36 13.51
C VAL A 116 -3.57 -13.78 12.54
N GLY A 117 -2.41 -13.14 12.58
CA GLY A 117 -1.33 -13.32 11.60
C GLY A 117 -0.82 -14.75 11.47
N LYS A 118 -0.76 -15.53 12.57
CA LYS A 118 -0.36 -16.95 12.56
C LYS A 118 -1.26 -17.83 11.69
N LYS A 119 -2.49 -17.38 11.42
CA LYS A 119 -3.43 -18.07 10.52
C LYS A 119 -3.30 -17.59 9.05
N GLY A 120 -2.31 -16.74 8.74
CA GLY A 120 -2.18 -16.05 7.45
C GLY A 120 -3.25 -14.98 7.23
N ALA A 121 -4.00 -14.60 8.26
CA ALA A 121 -5.01 -13.57 8.18
C ALA A 121 -4.38 -12.18 8.38
N THR A 122 -5.02 -11.15 7.83
CA THR A 122 -4.56 -9.75 7.90
C THR A 122 -5.65 -8.84 8.44
N ALA A 123 -5.26 -7.71 9.02
CA ALA A 123 -6.18 -6.68 9.48
C ALA A 123 -5.75 -5.31 8.95
N GLN A 124 -6.70 -4.50 8.47
CA GLN A 124 -6.48 -3.19 7.85
C GLN A 124 -7.45 -2.15 8.41
N LEU A 125 -7.01 -0.89 8.41
CA LEU A 125 -7.84 0.27 8.65
C LEU A 125 -7.97 1.07 7.34
N LEU A 126 -9.19 1.31 6.88
CA LEU A 126 -9.45 2.27 5.81
C LEU A 126 -9.95 3.57 6.44
N ARG A 127 -9.17 4.63 6.31
CA ARG A 127 -9.54 5.99 6.76
C ARG A 127 -10.25 6.71 5.63
N VAL A 128 -11.58 6.69 5.66
CA VAL A 128 -12.43 7.26 4.63
C VAL A 128 -12.71 8.71 4.97
N ALA A 129 -12.20 9.65 4.18
CA ALA A 129 -12.53 11.06 4.34
C ALA A 129 -14.02 11.28 4.08
N GLU A 130 -14.61 12.30 4.68
CA GLU A 130 -15.98 12.70 4.42
C GLU A 130 -16.16 13.05 2.94
N GLY A 131 -17.21 12.53 2.30
CA GLY A 131 -17.44 12.67 0.86
C GLY A 131 -16.57 11.78 -0.03
N ALA A 132 -15.79 10.85 0.55
CA ALA A 132 -14.95 9.89 -0.19
C ALA A 132 -15.58 8.48 -0.25
N GLU A 133 -16.80 8.31 0.19
CA GLU A 133 -17.45 7.00 0.33
C GLU A 133 -17.53 6.23 -1.00
N GLU A 134 -17.72 6.94 -2.11
CA GLU A 134 -17.74 6.32 -3.45
C GLU A 134 -16.36 5.80 -3.90
N ASN A 135 -15.28 6.33 -3.33
CA ASN A 135 -13.92 5.94 -3.67
C ASN A 135 -13.43 4.70 -2.92
N ILE A 136 -14.22 4.16 -1.98
CA ILE A 136 -13.84 3.01 -1.16
C ILE A 136 -13.75 1.69 -1.96
N ASP A 137 -14.40 1.59 -3.11
CA ASP A 137 -14.55 0.32 -3.84
C ASP A 137 -13.20 -0.35 -4.15
N GLY A 138 -12.26 0.37 -4.72
CA GLY A 138 -10.92 -0.13 -5.04
C GLY A 138 -10.13 -0.58 -3.80
N PRO A 139 -9.90 0.31 -2.81
CA PRO A 139 -9.21 -0.05 -1.57
C PRO A 139 -9.86 -1.20 -0.81
N LEU A 140 -11.18 -1.22 -0.68
CA LEU A 140 -11.90 -2.28 0.04
C LEU A 140 -11.74 -3.65 -0.66
N ARG A 141 -11.89 -3.71 -1.98
CA ARG A 141 -11.64 -4.94 -2.76
C ARG A 141 -10.21 -5.41 -2.63
N PHE A 142 -9.25 -4.49 -2.66
CA PHE A 142 -7.84 -4.85 -2.50
C PHE A 142 -7.60 -5.51 -1.14
N VAL A 143 -7.99 -4.86 -0.04
CA VAL A 143 -7.72 -5.38 1.31
C VAL A 143 -8.49 -6.66 1.65
N LEU A 144 -9.63 -6.90 1.00
CA LEU A 144 -10.42 -8.14 1.14
C LEU A 144 -9.91 -9.27 0.24
N SER A 145 -9.10 -8.98 -0.76
CA SER A 145 -8.59 -9.95 -1.73
C SER A 145 -7.33 -10.69 -1.25
N ALA A 146 -6.93 -11.74 -1.98
CA ALA A 146 -5.65 -12.39 -1.78
C ALA A 146 -4.44 -11.51 -2.16
N ARG A 147 -4.64 -10.45 -2.95
CA ARG A 147 -3.58 -9.52 -3.37
C ARG A 147 -2.97 -8.75 -2.21
N SER A 148 -3.71 -8.56 -1.11
CA SER A 148 -3.23 -7.92 0.12
C SER A 148 -2.64 -8.87 1.16
N ALA A 149 -2.28 -10.09 0.77
CA ALA A 149 -1.88 -11.16 1.70
C ALA A 149 -0.69 -10.80 2.60
N TYR A 150 0.15 -9.84 2.20
CA TYR A 150 1.30 -9.38 3.00
C TYR A 150 1.13 -7.95 3.53
N VAL A 151 -0.02 -7.32 3.34
CA VAL A 151 -0.35 -6.01 3.93
C VAL A 151 -1.16 -6.26 5.19
N SER A 152 -0.65 -5.88 6.37
CA SER A 152 -1.33 -6.12 7.65
C SER A 152 -0.98 -5.05 8.68
N GLY A 153 -1.97 -4.61 9.46
CA GLY A 153 -1.82 -3.58 10.48
C GLY A 153 -1.60 -2.18 9.92
N GLN A 154 -2.02 -1.91 8.68
CA GLN A 154 -1.77 -0.63 8.01
C GLN A 154 -3.03 0.23 7.89
N PRO A 155 -2.94 1.54 8.15
CA PRO A 155 -3.95 2.49 7.74
C PRO A 155 -3.80 2.82 6.24
N ILE A 156 -4.91 2.90 5.52
CA ILE A 156 -4.98 3.29 4.11
C ILE A 156 -5.98 4.44 3.99
N GLY A 157 -5.51 5.59 3.51
CA GLY A 157 -6.35 6.76 3.28
C GLY A 157 -7.21 6.62 2.03
N VAL A 158 -8.48 7.04 2.12
CA VAL A 158 -9.40 7.17 1.00
C VAL A 158 -9.86 8.63 0.95
N SER A 159 -9.41 9.36 -0.07
CA SER A 159 -9.65 10.79 -0.23
C SER A 159 -10.75 11.07 -1.26
N ALA A 160 -11.54 12.10 -1.04
CA ALA A 160 -12.50 12.61 -2.01
C ALA A 160 -11.82 13.30 -3.20
N LYS A 161 -10.64 13.89 -2.99
CA LYS A 161 -9.90 14.65 -4.01
C LYS A 161 -9.23 13.79 -5.08
N SER A 162 -8.96 12.52 -4.77
CA SER A 162 -8.28 11.58 -5.69
C SER A 162 -9.24 10.83 -6.62
N GLY A 163 -10.42 11.39 -6.86
CA GLY A 163 -11.49 10.76 -7.63
C GLY A 163 -11.01 10.16 -8.95
N ILE A 164 -11.42 8.94 -9.22
CA ILE A 164 -11.35 8.34 -10.55
C ILE A 164 -12.32 9.15 -11.40
N ALA A 165 -11.77 9.86 -12.40
CA ALA A 165 -12.63 10.64 -13.31
C ALA A 165 -13.69 9.72 -13.92
N ASN A 166 -14.94 9.93 -13.53
CA ASN A 166 -16.17 9.48 -14.18
C ASN A 166 -16.16 8.11 -14.88
N GLY A 167 -15.64 7.06 -14.26
CA GLY A 167 -15.70 5.73 -14.84
C GLY A 167 -15.22 4.68 -13.86
N SER A 168 -15.91 3.57 -13.79
CA SER A 168 -15.45 2.41 -13.06
C SER A 168 -14.12 1.92 -13.65
N THR A 169 -13.06 1.91 -12.85
CA THR A 169 -11.82 1.23 -13.25
C THR A 169 -12.14 -0.22 -13.61
N PRO A 170 -11.73 -0.71 -14.78
CA PRO A 170 -11.94 -2.11 -15.12
C PRO A 170 -11.33 -3.02 -14.04
N TRP A 171 -12.03 -4.09 -13.69
CA TRP A 171 -11.52 -5.04 -12.69
C TRP A 171 -10.52 -6.04 -13.27
N VAL A 172 -10.50 -6.14 -14.60
CA VAL A 172 -9.54 -6.93 -15.37
C VAL A 172 -8.68 -5.97 -16.15
N CYS A 173 -7.36 -6.14 -16.08
CA CYS A 173 -6.38 -5.25 -16.69
C CYS A 173 -6.61 -3.76 -16.38
N PRO A 174 -6.69 -3.36 -15.10
CA PRO A 174 -7.02 -1.98 -14.73
C PRO A 174 -6.01 -0.93 -15.20
N LEU A 175 -4.83 -1.37 -15.65
CA LEU A 175 -3.76 -0.51 -16.16
C LEU A 175 -3.64 -0.56 -17.68
N GLU A 176 -4.61 -1.11 -18.39
CA GLU A 176 -4.59 -1.14 -19.86
C GLU A 176 -4.47 0.26 -20.45
N GLY A 177 -3.55 0.43 -21.41
CA GLY A 177 -3.26 1.71 -22.03
C GLY A 177 -2.43 2.68 -21.17
N LYS A 178 -2.02 2.29 -19.97
CA LYS A 178 -1.16 3.10 -19.09
C LYS A 178 0.32 2.81 -19.35
N VAL A 179 1.13 3.85 -19.22
CA VAL A 179 2.60 3.76 -19.24
C VAL A 179 3.12 3.88 -17.82
N ALA A 180 3.91 2.90 -17.39
CA ALA A 180 4.50 2.86 -16.05
C ALA A 180 6.02 2.85 -16.12
N LEU A 181 6.68 3.77 -15.40
CA LEU A 181 8.12 3.76 -15.18
C LEU A 181 8.42 3.05 -13.86
N VAL A 182 9.30 2.05 -13.86
CA VAL A 182 9.80 1.39 -12.65
C VAL A 182 11.31 1.55 -12.58
N THR A 183 11.80 2.28 -11.57
CA THR A 183 13.26 2.44 -11.34
C THR A 183 13.81 1.29 -10.51
N GLY A 184 15.04 0.85 -10.79
CA GLY A 184 15.62 -0.33 -10.15
C GLY A 184 14.87 -1.62 -10.54
N ALA A 185 14.47 -1.71 -11.80
CA ALA A 185 13.60 -2.77 -12.31
C ALA A 185 14.31 -4.12 -12.55
N ALA A 186 15.64 -4.15 -12.66
CA ALA A 186 16.38 -5.35 -13.05
C ALA A 186 16.17 -6.56 -12.11
N ARG A 187 15.81 -6.33 -10.85
CA ARG A 187 15.68 -7.40 -9.86
C ARG A 187 14.78 -7.07 -8.67
N GLY A 188 14.53 -8.09 -7.82
CA GLY A 188 13.87 -7.94 -6.53
C GLY A 188 12.47 -7.33 -6.64
N ILE A 189 12.16 -6.39 -5.76
CA ILE A 189 10.85 -5.73 -5.69
C ILE A 189 10.53 -5.03 -7.02
N GLY A 190 11.49 -4.30 -7.61
CA GLY A 190 11.28 -3.61 -8.90
C GLY A 190 10.88 -4.56 -10.02
N ALA A 191 11.56 -5.70 -10.16
CA ALA A 191 11.24 -6.70 -11.18
C ALA A 191 9.87 -7.35 -10.94
N ALA A 192 9.52 -7.66 -9.69
CA ALA A 192 8.21 -8.21 -9.36
C ALA A 192 7.09 -7.18 -9.63
N THR A 193 7.33 -5.92 -9.28
CA THR A 193 6.40 -4.82 -9.56
C THR A 193 6.19 -4.64 -11.06
N ALA A 194 7.26 -4.62 -11.85
CA ALA A 194 7.18 -4.50 -13.31
C ALA A 194 6.35 -5.64 -13.94
N ARG A 195 6.58 -6.89 -13.51
CA ARG A 195 5.80 -8.04 -13.99
C ARG A 195 4.31 -7.91 -13.65
N LEU A 196 4.01 -7.52 -12.41
CA LEU A 196 2.62 -7.38 -11.98
C LEU A 196 1.92 -6.25 -12.74
N MET A 197 2.58 -5.10 -12.92
CA MET A 197 2.00 -3.98 -13.66
C MET A 197 1.75 -4.32 -15.13
N ALA A 198 2.66 -5.07 -15.76
CA ALA A 198 2.47 -5.56 -17.13
C ALA A 198 1.31 -6.58 -17.21
N LEU A 199 1.18 -7.48 -16.22
CA LEU A 199 0.05 -8.41 -16.12
C LEU A 199 -1.30 -7.70 -15.96
N GLU A 200 -1.30 -6.54 -15.31
CA GLU A 200 -2.48 -5.68 -15.15
C GLU A 200 -2.70 -4.74 -16.36
N GLY A 201 -1.94 -4.89 -17.44
CA GLY A 201 -2.15 -4.23 -18.73
C GLY A 201 -1.27 -3.00 -18.99
N ALA A 202 -0.39 -2.59 -18.08
CA ALA A 202 0.49 -1.45 -18.32
C ALA A 202 1.61 -1.77 -19.30
N HIS A 203 1.98 -0.80 -20.16
CA HIS A 203 3.28 -0.79 -20.79
C HIS A 203 4.34 -0.33 -19.79
N VAL A 204 5.28 -1.20 -19.43
CA VAL A 204 6.28 -0.91 -18.40
C VAL A 204 7.61 -0.51 -19.00
N VAL A 205 8.09 0.67 -18.65
CA VAL A 205 9.45 1.13 -18.92
C VAL A 205 10.33 0.70 -17.74
N CYS A 206 11.14 -0.32 -17.97
CA CYS A 206 12.08 -0.85 -17.01
C CYS A 206 13.34 0.03 -16.99
N LEU A 207 13.58 0.77 -15.89
CA LEU A 207 14.76 1.59 -15.73
C LEU A 207 15.71 0.97 -14.73
N ASP A 208 16.97 0.84 -15.13
CA ASP A 208 18.08 0.49 -14.22
C ASP A 208 19.38 1.14 -14.72
N ARG A 209 20.45 1.05 -13.95
CA ARG A 209 21.76 1.57 -14.30
C ARG A 209 22.42 0.71 -15.40
N PRO A 210 23.35 1.25 -16.23
CA PRO A 210 23.99 0.51 -17.33
C PRO A 210 24.60 -0.82 -16.92
N GLY A 211 25.16 -0.95 -15.71
CA GLY A 211 25.73 -2.20 -15.20
C GLY A 211 24.74 -3.36 -14.99
N ASP A 212 23.45 -3.10 -15.06
CA ASP A 212 22.36 -4.09 -14.88
C ASP A 212 21.54 -4.30 -16.17
N GLU A 213 22.07 -3.85 -17.34
CA GLU A 213 21.39 -3.85 -18.63
C GLU A 213 20.89 -5.24 -19.06
N GLU A 214 21.69 -6.28 -18.94
CA GLU A 214 21.30 -7.65 -19.33
C GLU A 214 20.03 -8.10 -18.59
N ALA A 215 20.00 -7.92 -17.27
CA ALA A 215 18.89 -8.34 -16.44
C ALA A 215 17.63 -7.48 -16.71
N CYS A 216 17.82 -6.18 -16.89
CA CYS A 216 16.74 -5.23 -17.21
C CYS A 216 16.14 -5.53 -18.59
N SER A 217 16.97 -5.76 -19.60
CA SER A 217 16.55 -6.10 -20.96
C SER A 217 15.86 -7.47 -21.04
N LYS A 218 16.32 -8.45 -20.25
CA LYS A 218 15.65 -9.75 -20.15
C LYS A 218 14.24 -9.59 -19.58
N LEU A 219 14.09 -8.82 -18.51
CA LEU A 219 12.79 -8.56 -17.90
C LEU A 219 11.85 -7.83 -18.88
N ALA A 220 12.33 -6.76 -19.53
CA ALA A 220 11.51 -5.99 -20.46
C ALA A 220 10.99 -6.87 -21.61
N ARG A 221 11.85 -7.74 -22.19
CA ARG A 221 11.41 -8.72 -23.21
C ARG A 221 10.37 -9.71 -22.67
N GLU A 222 10.55 -10.21 -21.43
CA GLU A 222 9.62 -11.13 -20.79
C GLU A 222 8.21 -10.54 -20.67
N ILE A 223 8.11 -9.27 -20.31
CA ILE A 223 6.83 -8.59 -20.04
C ILE A 223 6.28 -7.76 -21.22
N GLY A 224 6.96 -7.74 -22.37
CA GLY A 224 6.57 -6.90 -23.50
C GLY A 224 6.73 -5.39 -23.21
N GLY A 225 7.60 -5.03 -22.28
CA GLY A 225 7.91 -3.65 -21.91
C GLY A 225 9.10 -3.06 -22.71
N SER A 226 9.54 -1.88 -22.29
CA SER A 226 10.71 -1.20 -22.85
C SER A 226 11.82 -1.00 -21.81
N VAL A 227 13.02 -0.71 -22.26
CA VAL A 227 14.22 -0.50 -21.42
C VAL A 227 14.66 0.94 -21.51
N LEU A 228 15.03 1.49 -20.37
CA LEU A 228 15.72 2.77 -20.25
C LEU A 228 16.93 2.59 -19.33
N MET A 229 18.12 2.75 -19.85
CA MET A 229 19.34 2.65 -19.05
C MET A 229 19.79 4.04 -18.62
N ALA A 230 19.74 4.30 -17.31
CA ALA A 230 20.20 5.55 -16.71
C ALA A 230 20.66 5.31 -15.26
N ASP A 231 21.74 5.96 -14.86
CA ASP A 231 22.08 6.09 -13.45
C ASP A 231 21.22 7.24 -12.88
N VAL A 232 20.29 6.93 -11.98
CA VAL A 232 19.38 7.91 -11.38
C VAL A 232 20.08 9.04 -10.63
N THR A 233 21.36 8.86 -10.30
CA THR A 233 22.18 9.88 -9.61
C THR A 233 22.94 10.81 -10.57
N ALA A 234 22.98 10.48 -11.86
CA ALA A 234 23.59 11.37 -12.86
C ALA A 234 22.85 12.71 -12.90
N GLU A 235 23.60 13.76 -13.16
CA GLU A 235 23.07 15.14 -13.16
C GLU A 235 22.00 15.33 -14.25
N ASP A 236 22.20 14.70 -15.40
CA ASP A 236 21.30 14.72 -16.56
C ASP A 236 20.19 13.64 -16.51
N ALA A 237 20.17 12.78 -15.48
CA ALA A 237 19.20 11.69 -15.41
C ALA A 237 17.72 12.16 -15.49
N PRO A 238 17.31 13.25 -14.84
CA PRO A 238 15.93 13.75 -14.98
C PRO A 238 15.56 14.08 -16.41
N GLU A 239 16.45 14.76 -17.15
CA GLU A 239 16.26 15.16 -18.54
C GLU A 239 16.18 13.93 -19.45
N VAL A 240 17.16 13.04 -19.38
CA VAL A 240 17.21 11.79 -20.16
C VAL A 240 15.96 10.94 -19.95
N ILE A 241 15.47 10.82 -18.71
CA ILE A 241 14.27 10.07 -18.38
C ILE A 241 13.02 10.74 -18.98
N CYS A 242 12.89 12.06 -18.80
CA CYS A 242 11.74 12.81 -19.30
C CYS A 242 11.67 12.79 -20.84
N GLU A 243 12.78 13.01 -21.52
CA GLU A 243 12.87 12.96 -23.00
C GLU A 243 12.48 11.58 -23.52
N ALA A 244 13.09 10.51 -22.98
CA ALA A 244 12.78 9.15 -23.40
C ALA A 244 11.30 8.78 -23.20
N LEU A 245 10.69 9.21 -22.10
CA LEU A 245 9.27 8.97 -21.84
C LEU A 245 8.36 9.77 -22.78
N LYS A 246 8.69 11.02 -23.07
CA LYS A 246 7.94 11.85 -24.02
C LYS A 246 8.03 11.33 -25.45
N GLU A 247 9.23 11.07 -25.93
CA GLU A 247 9.48 10.67 -27.32
C GLU A 247 8.93 9.28 -27.64
N ARG A 248 9.15 8.31 -26.76
CA ARG A 248 8.78 6.91 -27.03
C ARG A 248 7.35 6.58 -26.64
N HIS A 249 6.78 7.28 -25.65
CA HIS A 249 5.49 6.92 -25.06
C HIS A 249 4.51 8.09 -24.94
N GLY A 250 4.91 9.32 -25.29
CA GLY A 250 4.07 10.51 -25.13
C GLY A 250 3.81 10.90 -23.67
N GLY A 251 4.67 10.46 -22.74
CA GLY A 251 4.57 10.70 -21.30
C GLY A 251 4.38 9.44 -20.46
N VAL A 252 4.13 9.62 -19.16
CA VAL A 252 4.01 8.52 -18.18
C VAL A 252 2.77 8.70 -17.31
N ASP A 253 2.08 7.61 -17.00
CA ASP A 253 0.90 7.60 -16.10
C ASP A 253 1.27 7.20 -14.67
N ILE A 254 2.23 6.29 -14.50
CA ILE A 254 2.59 5.74 -13.20
C ILE A 254 4.11 5.73 -13.06
N VAL A 255 4.60 6.19 -11.92
CA VAL A 255 6.04 6.16 -11.60
C VAL A 255 6.25 5.42 -10.29
N VAL A 256 7.09 4.39 -10.33
CA VAL A 256 7.51 3.64 -9.14
C VAL A 256 8.98 3.93 -8.88
N HIS A 257 9.24 4.78 -7.89
CA HIS A 257 10.57 5.06 -7.38
C HIS A 257 11.01 3.92 -6.46
N ASN A 258 11.57 2.86 -7.06
CA ASN A 258 12.01 1.68 -6.33
C ASN A 258 13.56 1.58 -6.24
N ALA A 259 14.30 2.22 -7.12
CA ALA A 259 15.76 2.23 -7.03
C ALA A 259 16.24 2.66 -5.64
N GLY A 260 17.21 1.93 -5.10
CA GLY A 260 17.71 2.22 -3.76
C GLY A 260 18.92 1.39 -3.39
N VAL A 261 19.70 1.90 -2.46
CA VAL A 261 20.92 1.25 -1.95
C VAL A 261 20.97 1.32 -0.43
N THR A 262 21.65 0.34 0.17
CA THR A 262 22.09 0.38 1.58
C THR A 262 23.60 0.50 1.64
N ARG A 263 24.11 1.22 2.65
CA ARG A 263 25.54 1.36 2.97
C ARG A 263 25.67 1.37 4.49
N ASP A 264 25.56 0.18 5.07
CA ASP A 264 25.34 -0.02 6.51
C ASP A 264 26.63 0.08 7.30
N LYS A 265 26.69 1.01 8.23
CA LYS A 265 27.69 1.19 9.28
C LYS A 265 27.09 2.01 10.42
N THR A 266 27.55 1.78 11.65
CA THR A 266 27.24 2.69 12.75
C THR A 266 27.73 4.09 12.42
N ILE A 267 27.02 5.14 12.86
CA ILE A 267 27.34 6.53 12.50
C ILE A 267 28.80 6.91 12.81
N ALA A 268 29.34 6.43 13.92
CA ALA A 268 30.72 6.69 14.32
C ALA A 268 31.76 6.08 13.36
N ARG A 269 31.41 5.05 12.58
CA ARG A 269 32.30 4.35 11.64
C ARG A 269 31.91 4.55 10.18
N MET A 270 30.86 5.34 9.92
CA MET A 270 30.35 5.56 8.59
C MET A 270 31.25 6.54 7.83
N LYS A 271 31.65 6.17 6.62
CA LYS A 271 32.37 7.06 5.72
C LYS A 271 31.39 8.05 5.06
N ARG A 272 31.89 9.26 4.76
CA ARG A 272 31.10 10.30 4.08
C ARG A 272 30.49 9.80 2.76
N ASP A 273 31.25 9.05 1.96
CA ASP A 273 30.78 8.52 0.68
C ASP A 273 29.60 7.56 0.84
N TYR A 274 29.58 6.75 1.92
CA TYR A 274 28.46 5.87 2.23
C TYR A 274 27.21 6.64 2.60
N TRP A 275 27.40 7.74 3.35
CA TRP A 275 26.33 8.66 3.68
C TRP A 275 25.76 9.31 2.41
N ASN A 276 26.62 9.98 1.64
CA ASN A 276 26.24 10.72 0.45
C ASN A 276 25.53 9.82 -0.57
N MET A 277 26.08 8.63 -0.85
CA MET A 277 25.49 7.67 -1.78
C MET A 277 24.09 7.24 -1.36
N ALA A 278 23.88 6.93 -0.08
CA ALA A 278 22.55 6.52 0.39
C ALA A 278 21.53 7.66 0.32
N ILE A 279 21.93 8.89 0.66
CA ILE A 279 21.06 10.06 0.59
C ILE A 279 20.74 10.40 -0.87
N ASP A 280 21.73 10.41 -1.74
CA ASP A 280 21.53 10.83 -3.12
C ASP A 280 20.68 9.81 -3.91
N VAL A 281 21.00 8.52 -3.86
CA VAL A 281 20.22 7.49 -4.58
C VAL A 281 18.79 7.39 -4.04
N ASN A 282 18.63 7.35 -2.71
CA ASN A 282 17.33 7.01 -2.12
C ASN A 282 16.41 8.23 -1.95
N LEU A 283 16.91 9.44 -1.97
CA LEU A 283 16.12 10.66 -1.76
C LEU A 283 16.44 11.74 -2.81
N GLY A 284 17.68 12.13 -3.00
CA GLY A 284 18.05 13.22 -3.91
C GLY A 284 17.61 12.96 -5.34
N ALA A 285 17.97 11.82 -5.90
CA ALA A 285 17.56 11.40 -7.25
C ALA A 285 16.03 11.29 -7.39
N VAL A 286 15.38 10.71 -6.37
CA VAL A 286 13.92 10.59 -6.33
C VAL A 286 13.24 11.96 -6.42
N THR A 287 13.73 12.94 -5.67
CA THR A 287 13.18 14.30 -5.67
C THR A 287 13.38 14.96 -7.04
N ARG A 288 14.62 15.00 -7.56
CA ARG A 288 14.95 15.63 -8.85
C ARG A 288 14.13 15.04 -10.01
N ILE A 289 14.04 13.70 -10.09
CA ILE A 289 13.26 13.03 -11.13
C ILE A 289 11.77 13.33 -10.99
N THR A 290 11.22 13.33 -9.78
CA THR A 290 9.80 13.66 -9.54
C THR A 290 9.47 15.08 -9.99
N GLU A 291 10.29 16.06 -9.63
CA GLU A 291 10.13 17.44 -10.02
C GLU A 291 10.13 17.60 -11.54
N ALA A 292 11.14 17.04 -12.23
CA ALA A 292 11.23 17.10 -13.69
C ALA A 292 10.03 16.40 -14.39
N LEU A 293 9.56 15.28 -13.88
CA LEU A 293 8.37 14.59 -14.42
C LEU A 293 7.12 15.45 -14.31
N LEU A 294 6.97 16.21 -13.23
CA LEU A 294 5.83 17.10 -13.00
C LEU A 294 5.82 18.33 -13.93
N GLU A 295 6.94 18.67 -14.54
CA GLU A 295 7.07 19.76 -15.55
C GLU A 295 6.54 19.40 -16.94
N GLY A 296 5.68 18.39 -17.05
CA GLY A 296 4.94 18.08 -18.30
C GLY A 296 5.26 16.73 -18.94
N THR A 297 5.89 15.80 -18.22
CA THR A 297 6.05 14.40 -18.64
C THR A 297 4.99 13.50 -18.00
N MET A 298 4.62 13.79 -16.74
CA MET A 298 3.54 13.10 -16.03
C MET A 298 2.19 13.49 -16.64
N ARG A 299 1.40 12.50 -17.01
CA ARG A 299 0.04 12.70 -17.54
C ARG A 299 -0.94 13.08 -16.44
N LYS A 300 -2.02 13.76 -16.84
CA LYS A 300 -3.11 14.10 -15.91
C LYS A 300 -3.65 12.84 -15.22
N GLY A 301 -3.89 12.94 -13.93
CA GLY A 301 -4.33 11.78 -13.14
C GLY A 301 -3.22 10.77 -12.85
N GLY A 302 -1.97 11.17 -12.95
CA GLY A 302 -0.80 10.32 -12.72
C GLY A 302 -0.67 9.80 -11.28
N ARG A 303 0.11 8.74 -11.11
CA ARG A 303 0.33 8.06 -9.83
C ARG A 303 1.82 7.92 -9.53
N PHE A 304 2.25 8.44 -8.40
CA PHE A 304 3.59 8.20 -7.87
C PHE A 304 3.55 7.20 -6.72
N ILE A 305 4.43 6.21 -6.79
CA ILE A 305 4.66 5.22 -5.74
C ILE A 305 6.13 5.27 -5.36
N PHE A 306 6.38 5.47 -4.07
CA PHE A 306 7.73 5.61 -3.53
C PHE A 306 8.05 4.43 -2.60
N LEU A 307 9.19 3.79 -2.79
CA LEU A 307 9.66 2.77 -1.87
C LEU A 307 10.44 3.41 -0.71
N SER A 308 9.76 3.52 0.44
CA SER A 308 10.38 3.81 1.72
C SER A 308 10.89 2.53 2.39
N SER A 309 10.86 2.42 3.68
CA SER A 309 11.22 1.24 4.48
C SER A 309 10.68 1.37 5.90
N ILE A 310 10.48 0.24 6.57
CA ILE A 310 10.26 0.24 8.02
C ILE A 310 11.38 0.95 8.78
N ALA A 311 12.62 0.91 8.25
CA ALA A 311 13.75 1.65 8.81
C ALA A 311 13.56 3.17 8.76
N GLY A 312 12.81 3.70 7.79
CA GLY A 312 12.43 5.11 7.74
C GLY A 312 11.39 5.52 8.80
N ILE A 313 10.61 4.55 9.31
CA ILE A 313 9.60 4.77 10.33
C ILE A 313 10.18 4.58 11.74
N ALA A 314 10.86 3.46 11.97
CA ALA A 314 11.30 3.02 13.29
C ALA A 314 12.81 3.23 13.56
N GLY A 315 13.58 3.60 12.52
CA GLY A 315 15.04 3.55 12.58
C GLY A 315 15.58 2.12 12.55
N ASN A 316 16.89 1.98 12.27
CA ASN A 316 17.58 0.70 12.40
C ASN A 316 19.06 0.95 12.75
N MET A 317 19.58 0.17 13.67
CA MET A 317 20.99 0.28 14.09
C MET A 317 21.93 0.02 12.90
N GLY A 318 22.89 0.91 12.69
CA GLY A 318 23.85 0.81 11.59
C GLY A 318 23.33 1.30 10.24
N GLN A 319 22.13 1.86 10.18
CA GLN A 319 21.48 2.36 8.96
C GLN A 319 21.04 3.82 9.07
N THR A 320 21.78 4.66 9.75
CA THR A 320 21.41 6.07 9.97
C THR A 320 21.20 6.84 8.66
N ASN A 321 22.08 6.65 7.67
CA ASN A 321 21.94 7.22 6.33
C ASN A 321 20.70 6.67 5.57
N TYR A 322 20.51 5.36 5.59
CA TYR A 322 19.39 4.70 4.94
C TYR A 322 18.06 5.11 5.60
N SER A 323 17.99 5.06 6.94
CA SER A 323 16.81 5.46 7.69
C SER A 323 16.46 6.94 7.44
N ALA A 324 17.46 7.84 7.45
CA ALA A 324 17.25 9.25 7.12
C ALA A 324 16.70 9.44 5.70
N SER A 325 17.28 8.76 4.70
CA SER A 325 16.81 8.85 3.32
C SER A 325 15.37 8.33 3.16
N LYS A 326 15.05 7.19 3.79
CA LYS A 326 13.72 6.58 3.68
C LYS A 326 12.63 7.32 4.50
N ALA A 327 13.01 7.98 5.60
CA ALA A 327 12.14 8.94 6.29
C ALA A 327 11.90 10.19 5.44
N GLY A 328 12.94 10.70 4.75
CA GLY A 328 12.83 11.80 3.81
C GLY A 328 11.82 11.53 2.70
N VAL A 329 11.79 10.31 2.16
CA VAL A 329 10.77 9.88 1.18
C VAL A 329 9.35 9.99 1.75
N ILE A 330 9.12 9.64 3.02
CA ILE A 330 7.81 9.79 3.66
C ILE A 330 7.42 11.25 3.75
N GLY A 331 8.36 12.12 4.12
CA GLY A 331 8.15 13.58 4.14
C GLY A 331 7.82 14.15 2.76
N LEU A 332 8.56 13.73 1.72
CA LEU A 332 8.30 14.10 0.33
C LEU A 332 6.88 13.71 -0.10
N VAL A 333 6.44 12.49 0.22
CA VAL A 333 5.09 12.02 -0.13
C VAL A 333 4.01 12.85 0.54
N LYS A 334 4.16 13.19 1.83
CA LYS A 334 3.21 14.06 2.54
C LYS A 334 3.08 15.43 1.89
N PHE A 335 4.20 16.02 1.48
CA PHE A 335 4.20 17.28 0.76
C PHE A 335 3.50 17.16 -0.61
N LEU A 336 3.83 16.12 -1.38
CA LEU A 336 3.28 15.90 -2.71
C LEU A 336 1.77 15.59 -2.68
N GLU A 337 1.27 14.93 -1.65
CA GLU A 337 -0.16 14.60 -1.51
C GLU A 337 -1.02 15.87 -1.63
N GLU A 338 -0.65 16.94 -0.91
CA GLU A 338 -1.37 18.21 -0.96
C GLU A 338 -1.21 18.90 -2.33
N GLN A 339 0.02 18.90 -2.88
CA GLN A 339 0.33 19.57 -4.16
C GLN A 339 -0.34 18.91 -5.38
N LEU A 340 -0.59 17.62 -5.31
CA LEU A 340 -1.07 16.82 -6.44
C LEU A 340 -2.58 16.57 -6.41
N ALA A 341 -3.24 16.77 -5.28
CA ALA A 341 -4.66 16.47 -5.10
C ALA A 341 -5.54 17.20 -6.12
N ASP A 342 -5.32 18.49 -6.33
CA ASP A 342 -6.10 19.31 -7.27
C ASP A 342 -5.85 18.96 -8.76
N LYS A 343 -4.77 18.23 -9.05
CA LYS A 343 -4.45 17.70 -10.38
C LYS A 343 -5.04 16.30 -10.60
N GLY A 344 -5.76 15.76 -9.64
CA GLY A 344 -6.27 14.38 -9.65
C GLY A 344 -5.15 13.33 -9.60
N MET A 345 -3.94 13.73 -9.23
CA MET A 345 -2.78 12.86 -9.07
C MET A 345 -2.65 12.37 -7.62
N THR A 346 -1.95 11.26 -7.41
CA THR A 346 -1.64 10.79 -6.05
C THR A 346 -0.17 10.46 -5.90
N ALA A 347 0.34 10.66 -4.68
CA ALA A 347 1.64 10.21 -4.23
C ALA A 347 1.47 9.32 -2.99
N ASN A 348 2.06 8.13 -3.01
CA ASN A 348 1.98 7.19 -1.91
C ASN A 348 3.34 6.57 -1.63
N ALA A 349 3.65 6.31 -0.34
CA ALA A 349 4.83 5.58 0.06
C ALA A 349 4.47 4.17 0.55
N ILE A 350 5.24 3.19 0.10
CA ILE A 350 5.22 1.84 0.65
C ILE A 350 6.47 1.68 1.51
N ALA A 351 6.30 1.29 2.77
CA ALA A 351 7.38 1.03 3.70
C ALA A 351 7.52 -0.48 3.97
N PRO A 352 8.19 -1.25 3.10
CA PRO A 352 8.34 -2.68 3.28
C PRO A 352 9.04 -2.99 4.61
N GLY A 353 8.57 -4.04 5.28
CA GLY A 353 9.29 -4.69 6.35
C GLY A 353 10.39 -5.59 5.79
N PHE A 354 10.51 -6.81 6.34
CA PHE A 354 11.49 -7.76 5.84
C PHE A 354 10.98 -8.49 4.59
N ILE A 355 11.57 -8.19 3.42
CA ILE A 355 11.28 -8.82 2.13
C ILE A 355 12.48 -9.67 1.70
N GLU A 356 12.24 -10.93 1.32
CA GLU A 356 13.26 -11.88 0.87
C GLU A 356 13.78 -11.46 -0.52
N THR A 357 14.91 -10.75 -0.54
CA THR A 357 15.58 -10.29 -1.74
C THR A 357 17.06 -10.59 -1.69
N ARG A 358 17.79 -10.40 -2.80
CA ARG A 358 19.25 -10.49 -2.80
C ARG A 358 19.89 -9.54 -1.77
N LEU A 359 19.28 -8.38 -1.55
CA LEU A 359 19.78 -7.39 -0.58
C LEU A 359 19.68 -7.93 0.86
N THR A 360 18.55 -8.55 1.22
CA THR A 360 18.34 -9.11 2.56
C THR A 360 19.01 -10.46 2.75
N ALA A 361 19.34 -11.19 1.68
CA ALA A 361 20.08 -12.44 1.73
C ALA A 361 21.51 -12.28 2.30
N ALA A 362 22.09 -11.08 2.19
CA ALA A 362 23.40 -10.75 2.75
C ALA A 362 23.39 -10.53 4.28
N ILE A 363 22.22 -10.43 4.90
CA ILE A 363 22.07 -10.23 6.35
C ILE A 363 22.35 -11.55 7.07
N PRO A 364 23.08 -11.55 8.22
CA PRO A 364 23.34 -12.76 8.99
C PRO A 364 22.05 -13.50 9.37
N PHE A 365 22.10 -14.84 9.34
CA PHE A 365 20.94 -15.72 9.51
C PHE A 365 20.09 -15.38 10.75
N MET A 366 20.72 -15.21 11.92
CA MET A 366 20.00 -14.93 13.18
C MET A 366 19.21 -13.61 13.11
N ILE A 367 19.76 -12.58 12.46
CA ILE A 367 19.10 -11.29 12.30
C ILE A 367 17.93 -11.43 11.33
N ARG A 368 18.09 -12.22 10.26
CA ARG A 368 16.98 -12.51 9.32
C ARG A 368 15.82 -13.22 10.01
N GLU A 369 16.11 -14.24 10.82
CA GLU A 369 15.09 -14.96 11.57
C GLU A 369 14.35 -14.05 12.57
N ALA A 370 15.06 -13.17 13.27
CA ALA A 370 14.45 -12.18 14.13
C ALA A 370 13.52 -11.24 13.34
N ALA A 371 13.99 -10.73 12.20
CA ALA A 371 13.21 -9.83 11.34
C ALA A 371 11.94 -10.49 10.77
N ARG A 372 12.02 -11.79 10.39
CA ARG A 372 10.84 -12.57 9.96
C ARG A 372 9.80 -12.67 11.06
N ARG A 373 10.23 -12.97 12.29
CA ARG A 373 9.35 -13.16 13.45
C ARG A 373 8.72 -11.86 13.98
N MET A 374 9.34 -10.72 13.70
CA MET A 374 8.77 -9.40 14.05
C MET A 374 7.55 -9.03 13.20
N ASN A 375 7.39 -9.65 12.04
CA ASN A 375 6.22 -9.46 11.19
C ASN A 375 4.97 -10.12 11.78
N SER A 376 3.81 -9.50 11.62
CA SER A 376 2.52 -10.04 12.10
C SER A 376 2.22 -11.45 11.57
N LEU A 377 2.67 -11.77 10.35
CA LEU A 377 2.50 -13.07 9.72
C LEU A 377 3.58 -14.08 10.16
N GLY A 378 4.61 -13.67 10.90
CA GLY A 378 5.71 -14.51 11.36
C GLY A 378 6.65 -15.01 10.25
N GLN A 379 6.66 -14.40 9.09
CA GLN A 379 7.48 -14.77 7.93
C GLN A 379 7.97 -13.55 7.15
N GLY A 380 9.01 -13.73 6.33
CA GLY A 380 9.43 -12.72 5.36
C GLY A 380 8.45 -12.62 4.19
N GLY A 381 8.30 -11.42 3.62
CA GLY A 381 7.56 -11.22 2.37
C GLY A 381 8.37 -11.70 1.17
N LEU A 382 7.67 -12.14 0.14
CA LEU A 382 8.26 -12.37 -1.19
C LEU A 382 8.11 -11.09 -2.03
N PRO A 383 9.03 -10.81 -2.93
CA PRO A 383 8.91 -9.71 -3.87
C PRO A 383 7.64 -9.78 -4.71
#